data_81ba4409ec8f6038a3776777a34327ab
#
_entry.id   81ba4409ec8f6038a3776777a34327ab
#
_cell.length_a   1.000
_cell.length_b   1.000
_cell.length_c   1.000
_cell.angle_alpha   90.00
_cell.angle_beta   90.00
_cell.angle_gamma   90.00
#
_symmetry.space_group_name_H-M   'P 1'
#
loop_
_entity.id
_entity.type
_entity.pdbx_description
1 polymer ?
#
loop_
_entity_poly.entity_id
_entity_poly.type
_entity_poly.pdbx_seq_one_letter_code
_entity_poly.pdbx_strand_id
1 'polypeptide(L)'
;MKRLINNRDARQRNARHETIGYNPVYRIAKSHVVFFGLLFALLLTSCQTEKKLAKKYLAERPNIEAAVYFPEKADVKVEYNTQLGKQTEVLNGFNQDLFLDVMYNAYAQGMGDYGVNVYIPEDIDKVPVDSTHWLVMLSRTEISGRITEYEDYLFSDTDEYSYKHPLNTVNVASWFEVNDGDWKPVLFCEHNLMDGFDSKTDFNFWENKIEYNYTIDTLELKDVYNYAVYLGKLYAAYTYDYMMNSYVGKELQKMSYGYQIMLCYDPYKKQLRYAEENDGFVEIE
;
A
#
# COMPACT_ATOMS: atom_id res chain seq x y z
N MET A 1 -0.43 -16.50 11.64
CA MET A 1 -0.75 -15.54 10.55
C MET A 1 -0.05 -15.99 9.27
N LYS A 2 -0.73 -16.71 8.37
CA LYS A 2 -0.18 -17.15 7.08
C LYS A 2 -0.76 -16.30 5.97
N ARG A 3 0.12 -15.77 5.16
CA ARG A 3 -0.11 -14.88 4.02
C ARG A 3 -0.91 -15.55 2.92
N LEU A 4 -1.86 -14.86 2.33
CA LEU A 4 -2.38 -15.14 1.00
C LEU A 4 -1.64 -14.24 0.00
N ILE A 5 -0.65 -14.82 -0.68
CA ILE A 5 -0.07 -14.28 -1.90
C ILE A 5 -0.56 -15.20 -3.02
N ASN A 6 -1.44 -14.71 -3.87
CA ASN A 6 -1.86 -15.41 -5.07
C ASN A 6 -0.97 -15.02 -6.24
N ASN A 7 -0.08 -15.93 -6.62
CA ASN A 7 0.58 -15.92 -7.92
C ASN A 7 -0.27 -16.74 -8.91
N ARG A 8 -0.73 -16.14 -9.99
CA ARG A 8 -1.26 -16.83 -11.16
C ARG A 8 -0.33 -16.60 -12.35
N ASP A 9 0.49 -17.61 -12.65
CA ASP A 9 1.18 -17.72 -13.91
C ASP A 9 0.25 -18.32 -14.98
N ALA A 10 -0.03 -17.54 -16.00
CA ALA A 10 -0.72 -18.00 -17.20
C ALA A 10 0.30 -18.52 -18.23
N ARG A 11 0.32 -19.83 -18.45
CA ARG A 11 1.04 -20.47 -19.56
C ARG A 11 0.23 -20.34 -20.85
N GLN A 12 0.75 -19.65 -21.84
CA GLN A 12 0.35 -19.83 -23.23
C GLN A 12 1.40 -20.64 -23.98
N ARG A 13 0.93 -21.71 -24.60
CA ARG A 13 1.74 -22.58 -25.49
C ARG A 13 1.65 -22.10 -26.94
N ASN A 14 2.81 -22.04 -27.56
CA ASN A 14 3.02 -21.75 -28.97
C ASN A 14 2.55 -22.86 -29.90
N ALA A 15 1.95 -22.48 -31.01
CA ALA A 15 1.86 -23.31 -32.24
C ALA A 15 2.79 -22.72 -33.32
N ARG A 16 3.67 -23.54 -33.85
CA ARG A 16 4.58 -23.24 -34.96
C ARG A 16 3.85 -23.21 -36.28
N HIS A 17 4.19 -22.29 -37.15
CA HIS A 17 4.20 -22.51 -38.60
C HIS A 17 5.44 -21.83 -39.22
N GLU A 18 6.26 -22.67 -39.87
CA GLU A 18 7.38 -22.27 -40.72
C GLU A 18 6.87 -21.88 -42.11
N THR A 19 7.39 -20.81 -42.67
CA THR A 19 7.51 -20.62 -44.13
C THR A 19 8.74 -19.79 -44.45
N ILE A 20 9.54 -20.36 -45.33
CA ILE A 20 10.82 -19.89 -45.88
C ILE A 20 10.54 -18.87 -46.99
N GLY A 21 11.23 -17.74 -46.98
CA GLY A 21 11.19 -16.77 -48.09
C GLY A 21 12.35 -15.77 -48.06
N TYR A 22 13.14 -15.75 -49.07
CA TYR A 22 14.41 -15.09 -49.35
C TYR A 22 14.51 -13.56 -49.17
N ASN A 23 15.69 -13.13 -48.72
CA ASN A 23 16.27 -11.76 -48.57
C ASN A 23 16.21 -10.85 -49.84
N PRO A 24 16.40 -9.51 -49.81
CA PRO A 24 17.50 -8.78 -49.13
C PRO A 24 17.19 -7.39 -48.57
N VAL A 25 17.39 -7.12 -47.32
CA VAL A 25 17.54 -5.74 -46.80
C VAL A 25 18.56 -5.72 -45.64
N TYR A 26 19.81 -5.86 -45.96
CA TYR A 26 20.94 -5.81 -45.02
C TYR A 26 21.62 -4.44 -44.95
N ARG A 27 20.88 -3.33 -44.82
CA ARG A 27 21.56 -2.03 -44.65
C ARG A 27 20.85 -1.00 -43.72
N ILE A 28 19.68 -1.26 -43.24
CA ILE A 28 18.97 -0.29 -42.36
C ILE A 28 18.95 -0.73 -40.86
N ALA A 29 19.30 -1.98 -40.59
CA ALA A 29 19.20 -2.54 -39.24
C ALA A 29 20.21 -1.99 -38.21
N LYS A 30 21.36 -1.46 -38.63
CA LYS A 30 22.39 -0.99 -37.67
C LYS A 30 22.03 0.31 -36.96
N SER A 31 21.29 1.21 -37.60
CA SER A 31 20.93 2.52 -36.99
C SER A 31 19.86 2.37 -35.90
N HIS A 32 18.89 1.49 -36.08
CA HIS A 32 17.81 1.27 -35.10
C HIS A 32 18.28 0.50 -33.86
N VAL A 33 19.19 -0.46 -34.00
CA VAL A 33 19.77 -1.20 -32.87
C VAL A 33 20.59 -0.28 -31.96
N VAL A 34 21.36 0.65 -32.56
CA VAL A 34 22.12 1.64 -31.80
C VAL A 34 21.19 2.63 -31.10
N PHE A 35 20.11 3.07 -31.75
CA PHE A 35 19.14 3.99 -31.15
C PHE A 35 18.35 3.33 -30.02
N PHE A 36 17.89 2.08 -30.20
CA PHE A 36 17.25 1.29 -29.13
C PHE A 36 18.22 0.97 -27.99
N GLY A 37 19.46 0.66 -28.27
CA GLY A 37 20.49 0.44 -27.27
C GLY A 37 20.81 1.71 -26.46
N LEU A 38 20.81 2.87 -27.08
CA LEU A 38 21.03 4.17 -26.41
C LEU A 38 19.80 4.56 -25.56
N LEU A 39 18.57 4.33 -26.07
CA LEU A 39 17.35 4.57 -25.32
C LEU A 39 17.24 3.64 -24.10
N PHE A 40 17.61 2.36 -24.25
CA PHE A 40 17.64 1.39 -23.17
C PHE A 40 18.74 1.71 -22.12
N ALA A 41 19.90 2.19 -22.56
CA ALA A 41 20.96 2.66 -21.67
C ALA A 41 20.54 3.91 -20.88
N LEU A 42 19.80 4.85 -21.51
CA LEU A 42 19.25 6.03 -20.83
C LEU A 42 18.18 5.65 -19.78
N LEU A 43 17.34 4.66 -20.07
CA LEU A 43 16.36 4.15 -19.11
C LEU A 43 17.04 3.46 -17.90
N LEU A 44 18.12 2.71 -18.14
CA LEU A 44 18.87 2.05 -17.06
C LEU A 44 19.64 3.05 -16.17
N THR A 45 20.11 4.15 -16.74
CA THR A 45 20.81 5.19 -15.94
C THR A 45 19.85 6.01 -15.09
N SER A 46 18.60 6.22 -15.51
CA SER A 46 17.57 6.90 -14.73
C SER A 46 17.29 6.13 -13.42
N CYS A 47 16.97 4.83 -13.51
CA CYS A 47 16.69 4.00 -12.34
C CYS A 47 17.83 3.91 -11.30
N GLN A 48 19.06 4.20 -11.70
CA GLN A 48 20.20 4.24 -10.77
C GLN A 48 20.31 5.59 -10.05
N THR A 49 19.77 6.67 -10.65
CA THR A 49 19.88 8.01 -10.09
C THR A 49 18.99 8.19 -8.86
N GLU A 50 17.73 7.76 -8.91
CA GLU A 50 16.80 7.80 -7.77
C GLU A 50 17.35 7.01 -6.58
N LYS A 51 17.77 5.76 -6.80
CA LYS A 51 18.38 4.95 -5.74
C LYS A 51 19.65 5.56 -5.15
N LYS A 52 20.46 6.25 -5.97
CA LYS A 52 21.66 6.94 -5.51
C LYS A 52 21.29 8.14 -4.62
N LEU A 53 20.28 8.92 -5.03
CA LEU A 53 19.79 10.06 -4.26
C LEU A 53 19.12 9.60 -2.96
N ALA A 54 18.30 8.54 -3.01
CA ALA A 54 17.70 7.96 -1.81
C ALA A 54 18.79 7.45 -0.83
N LYS A 55 19.84 6.79 -1.31
CA LYS A 55 20.97 6.39 -0.46
C LYS A 55 21.69 7.59 0.16
N LYS A 56 21.81 8.70 -0.59
CA LYS A 56 22.36 9.95 -0.08
C LYS A 56 21.48 10.51 1.04
N TYR A 57 20.15 10.54 0.85
CA TYR A 57 19.19 10.95 1.87
C TYR A 57 19.35 10.13 3.16
N LEU A 58 19.39 8.80 3.06
CA LEU A 58 19.57 7.89 4.17
C LEU A 58 20.90 8.11 4.93
N ALA A 59 21.95 8.52 4.24
CA ALA A 59 23.27 8.74 4.82
C ALA A 59 23.43 10.13 5.47
N GLU A 60 22.81 11.16 4.91
CA GLU A 60 23.02 12.57 5.27
C GLU A 60 21.97 13.11 6.27
N ARG A 61 20.88 12.37 6.50
CA ARG A 61 19.76 12.83 7.38
C ARG A 61 19.45 11.84 8.50
N PRO A 62 20.39 11.59 9.41
CA PRO A 62 20.18 10.63 10.48
C PRO A 62 19.26 11.15 11.61
N ASN A 63 19.00 12.46 11.69
CA ASN A 63 18.25 13.10 12.77
C ASN A 63 17.14 13.97 12.18
N ILE A 64 16.05 13.32 11.76
CA ILE A 64 14.83 14.03 11.35
C ILE A 64 13.93 14.15 12.56
N GLU A 65 13.30 15.32 12.71
CA GLU A 65 12.28 15.57 13.70
C GLU A 65 10.93 15.75 13.01
N ALA A 66 9.89 15.15 13.55
CA ALA A 66 8.54 15.29 13.06
C ALA A 66 7.59 15.72 14.19
N ALA A 67 6.99 16.89 14.02
CA ALA A 67 5.85 17.30 14.81
C ALA A 67 4.61 16.58 14.26
N VAL A 68 3.97 15.73 15.08
CA VAL A 68 2.89 14.86 14.64
C VAL A 68 1.62 15.13 15.41
N TYR A 69 0.52 15.30 14.66
CA TYR A 69 -0.83 15.47 15.20
C TYR A 69 -1.77 14.43 14.65
N PHE A 70 -2.54 13.82 15.54
CA PHE A 70 -3.67 12.97 15.19
C PHE A 70 -4.98 13.67 15.59
N PRO A 71 -6.10 13.41 14.90
CA PRO A 71 -7.37 14.02 15.25
C PRO A 71 -7.85 13.49 16.61
N GLU A 72 -8.58 14.33 17.35
CA GLU A 72 -9.19 13.91 18.62
C GLU A 72 -10.30 12.89 18.42
N LYS A 73 -10.89 12.83 17.21
CA LYS A 73 -12.02 11.95 16.90
C LYS A 73 -11.89 11.39 15.48
N ALA A 74 -12.39 10.18 15.31
CA ALA A 74 -12.59 9.55 14.02
C ALA A 74 -14.08 9.62 13.62
N ASP A 75 -14.36 9.68 12.32
CA ASP A 75 -15.72 9.53 11.78
C ASP A 75 -16.07 8.05 11.73
N VAL A 76 -16.90 7.58 12.66
CA VAL A 76 -17.29 6.15 12.75
C VAL A 76 -18.67 5.93 12.16
N LYS A 77 -18.78 4.99 11.23
CA LYS A 77 -20.04 4.64 10.56
C LYS A 77 -20.24 3.13 10.55
N VAL A 78 -21.49 2.69 10.68
CA VAL A 78 -21.88 1.28 10.43
C VAL A 78 -22.89 1.29 9.31
N GLU A 79 -22.55 0.63 8.22
CA GLU A 79 -23.37 0.57 7.01
C GLU A 79 -24.36 -0.60 7.11
N TYR A 80 -25.61 -0.33 6.78
CA TYR A 80 -26.65 -1.36 6.69
C TYR A 80 -26.64 -1.99 5.30
N ASN A 81 -26.41 -3.30 5.22
CA ASN A 81 -26.52 -4.02 3.97
C ASN A 81 -28.00 -4.33 3.67
N THR A 82 -28.56 -3.58 2.71
CA THR A 82 -29.99 -3.68 2.35
C THR A 82 -30.35 -5.01 1.68
N GLN A 83 -29.40 -5.65 0.98
CA GLN A 83 -29.63 -6.93 0.29
C GLN A 83 -29.70 -8.09 1.31
N LEU A 84 -28.86 -8.05 2.33
CA LEU A 84 -28.81 -9.08 3.37
C LEU A 84 -29.71 -8.77 4.56
N GLY A 85 -30.28 -7.55 4.63
CA GLY A 85 -31.15 -7.13 5.73
C GLY A 85 -30.45 -7.05 7.09
N LYS A 86 -29.13 -6.83 7.14
CA LYS A 86 -28.33 -6.80 8.36
C LYS A 86 -27.14 -5.84 8.28
N GLN A 87 -26.57 -5.53 9.42
CA GLN A 87 -25.32 -4.76 9.56
C GLN A 87 -24.28 -5.56 10.34
N THR A 88 -23.02 -5.15 10.25
CA THR A 88 -21.96 -5.75 11.05
C THR A 88 -22.07 -5.33 12.51
N GLU A 89 -21.70 -6.23 13.42
CA GLU A 89 -21.62 -5.97 14.86
C GLU A 89 -20.18 -5.77 15.37
N VAL A 90 -19.19 -5.87 14.48
CA VAL A 90 -17.76 -5.80 14.83
C VAL A 90 -17.40 -4.49 15.54
N LEU A 91 -18.07 -3.39 15.21
CA LEU A 91 -17.85 -2.08 15.84
C LEU A 91 -18.75 -1.83 17.07
N ASN A 92 -19.50 -2.82 17.58
CA ASN A 92 -20.26 -2.68 18.80
C ASN A 92 -19.33 -2.46 20.00
N GLY A 93 -19.53 -1.34 20.73
CA GLY A 93 -18.67 -0.95 21.83
C GLY A 93 -17.30 -0.40 21.42
N PHE A 94 -17.12 -0.06 20.15
CA PHE A 94 -15.89 0.54 19.65
C PHE A 94 -15.58 1.87 20.34
N ASN A 95 -14.34 2.01 20.82
CA ASN A 95 -13.82 3.24 21.43
C ASN A 95 -12.82 3.88 20.45
N GLN A 96 -13.24 4.97 19.83
CA GLN A 96 -12.42 5.70 18.84
C GLN A 96 -11.16 6.31 19.45
N ASP A 97 -11.23 6.79 20.71
CA ASP A 97 -10.08 7.42 21.36
C ASP A 97 -8.99 6.37 21.56
N LEU A 98 -9.37 5.17 22.08
CA LEU A 98 -8.43 4.06 22.23
C LEU A 98 -7.83 3.64 20.87
N PHE A 99 -8.63 3.62 19.80
CA PHE A 99 -8.14 3.27 18.46
C PHE A 99 -7.09 4.27 17.96
N LEU A 100 -7.38 5.56 18.09
CA LEU A 100 -6.47 6.63 17.67
C LEU A 100 -5.20 6.65 18.52
N ASP A 101 -5.30 6.48 19.85
CA ASP A 101 -4.15 6.41 20.74
C ASP A 101 -3.23 5.22 20.40
N VAL A 102 -3.81 4.04 20.19
CA VAL A 102 -3.06 2.84 19.81
C VAL A 102 -2.37 3.04 18.47
N MET A 103 -3.09 3.61 17.50
CA MET A 103 -2.53 3.91 16.16
C MET A 103 -1.41 4.94 16.24
N TYR A 104 -1.59 6.03 17.02
CA TYR A 104 -0.56 7.04 17.23
C TYR A 104 0.71 6.46 17.86
N ASN A 105 0.57 5.68 18.93
CA ASN A 105 1.71 5.06 19.61
C ASN A 105 2.49 4.12 18.66
N ALA A 106 1.78 3.34 17.86
CA ALA A 106 2.39 2.48 16.86
C ALA A 106 3.06 3.27 15.72
N TYR A 107 2.46 4.40 15.32
CA TYR A 107 3.03 5.32 14.35
C TYR A 107 4.33 5.95 14.88
N ALA A 108 4.33 6.49 16.09
CA ALA A 108 5.50 7.09 16.70
C ALA A 108 6.64 6.08 16.88
N GLN A 109 6.31 4.85 17.30
CA GLN A 109 7.29 3.76 17.36
C GLN A 109 7.84 3.43 15.96
N GLY A 110 6.97 3.31 14.96
CA GLY A 110 7.36 3.04 13.58
C GLY A 110 8.29 4.12 13.02
N MET A 111 7.99 5.40 13.24
CA MET A 111 8.87 6.51 12.85
C MET A 111 10.24 6.42 13.53
N GLY A 112 10.28 6.01 14.80
CA GLY A 112 11.53 5.74 15.52
C GLY A 112 12.39 4.65 14.88
N ASP A 113 11.78 3.60 14.30
CA ASP A 113 12.49 2.54 13.57
C ASP A 113 13.20 3.10 12.30
N TYR A 114 12.71 4.21 11.75
CA TYR A 114 13.33 4.96 10.66
C TYR A 114 14.33 6.04 11.14
N GLY A 115 14.52 6.18 12.45
CA GLY A 115 15.40 7.19 13.02
C GLY A 115 14.79 8.60 13.06
N VAL A 116 13.47 8.72 13.00
CA VAL A 116 12.73 9.98 13.10
C VAL A 116 12.28 10.19 14.54
N ASN A 117 12.61 11.34 15.12
CA ASN A 117 12.12 11.74 16.43
C ASN A 117 10.73 12.36 16.29
N VAL A 118 9.73 11.73 16.90
CA VAL A 118 8.34 12.22 16.91
C VAL A 118 8.07 12.98 18.19
N TYR A 119 7.41 14.13 18.08
CA TYR A 119 6.95 14.93 19.21
C TYR A 119 5.62 15.63 18.92
N ILE A 120 4.90 16.02 19.96
CA ILE A 120 3.71 16.86 19.88
C ILE A 120 4.12 18.23 20.43
N PRO A 121 4.18 19.28 19.60
CA PRO A 121 4.51 20.61 20.07
C PRO A 121 3.32 21.24 20.81
N GLU A 122 3.63 22.12 21.77
CA GLU A 122 2.60 22.92 22.47
C GLU A 122 1.90 23.93 21.54
N ASP A 123 2.61 24.39 20.52
CA ASP A 123 2.13 25.42 19.59
C ASP A 123 2.56 25.05 18.14
N ILE A 124 1.59 24.70 17.34
CA ILE A 124 1.82 24.28 15.95
C ILE A 124 2.43 25.38 15.08
N ASP A 125 2.08 26.64 15.38
CA ASP A 125 2.54 27.78 14.58
C ASP A 125 4.03 28.09 14.82
N LYS A 126 4.62 27.53 15.87
CA LYS A 126 6.03 27.73 16.22
C LYS A 126 6.93 26.58 15.77
N VAL A 127 6.37 25.53 15.17
CA VAL A 127 7.17 24.42 14.65
C VAL A 127 7.99 24.91 13.47
N PRO A 128 9.33 24.86 13.55
CA PRO A 128 10.15 25.13 12.38
C PRO A 128 9.89 24.03 11.36
N VAL A 129 9.56 24.39 10.13
CA VAL A 129 9.34 23.41 9.07
C VAL A 129 10.41 23.61 8.00
N ASP A 130 11.30 22.62 7.87
CA ASP A 130 12.40 22.64 6.92
C ASP A 130 12.76 21.19 6.51
N SER A 131 13.87 21.04 5.84
CA SER A 131 14.30 19.72 5.34
C SER A 131 14.66 18.71 6.45
N THR A 132 14.71 19.11 7.71
CA THR A 132 15.00 18.25 8.88
C THR A 132 13.86 18.24 9.90
N HIS A 133 12.97 19.22 9.82
CA HIS A 133 11.80 19.34 10.70
C HIS A 133 10.54 19.28 9.84
N TRP A 134 9.72 18.30 10.10
CA TRP A 134 8.50 18.04 9.34
C TRP A 134 7.27 18.26 10.22
N LEU A 135 6.20 18.75 9.61
CA LEU A 135 4.89 18.76 10.23
C LEU A 135 4.03 17.69 9.55
N VAL A 136 3.53 16.75 10.33
CA VAL A 136 2.68 15.67 9.88
C VAL A 136 1.36 15.72 10.62
N MET A 137 0.27 15.89 9.91
CA MET A 137 -1.07 15.89 10.49
C MET A 137 -1.91 14.80 9.86
N LEU A 138 -2.42 13.86 10.65
CA LEU A 138 -3.56 13.04 10.27
C LEU A 138 -4.81 13.89 10.42
N SER A 139 -5.22 14.58 9.34
CA SER A 139 -6.28 15.58 9.40
C SER A 139 -7.68 14.96 9.53
N ARG A 140 -7.86 13.72 9.05
CA ARG A 140 -9.12 12.98 9.12
C ARG A 140 -8.91 11.49 9.12
N THR A 141 -9.74 10.78 9.87
CA THR A 141 -9.86 9.32 9.82
C THR A 141 -11.33 8.93 9.78
N GLU A 142 -11.71 8.14 8.79
CA GLU A 142 -13.03 7.52 8.70
C GLU A 142 -12.90 6.02 8.95
N ILE A 143 -13.77 5.49 9.79
CA ILE A 143 -13.84 4.06 10.11
C ILE A 143 -15.25 3.59 9.77
N SER A 144 -15.38 2.71 8.79
CA SER A 144 -16.68 2.17 8.43
C SER A 144 -16.73 0.66 8.56
N GLY A 145 -17.77 0.18 9.28
CA GLY A 145 -18.08 -1.25 9.37
C GLY A 145 -19.19 -1.60 8.38
N ARG A 146 -19.00 -2.64 7.59
CA ARG A 146 -19.99 -3.13 6.63
C ARG A 146 -19.92 -4.64 6.48
N ILE A 147 -20.95 -5.22 5.86
CA ILE A 147 -20.92 -6.60 5.39
C ILE A 147 -20.70 -6.57 3.89
N THR A 148 -19.59 -7.19 3.46
CA THR A 148 -19.22 -7.32 2.05
C THR A 148 -19.53 -8.72 1.57
N GLU A 149 -20.11 -8.87 0.39
CA GLU A 149 -20.30 -10.15 -0.24
C GLU A 149 -18.99 -10.59 -0.91
N TYR A 150 -18.41 -11.66 -0.42
CA TYR A 150 -17.23 -12.29 -1.00
C TYR A 150 -17.69 -13.42 -1.93
N GLU A 151 -17.20 -13.45 -3.16
CA GLU A 151 -17.54 -14.46 -4.14
C GLU A 151 -16.34 -15.40 -4.34
N ASP A 152 -16.54 -16.69 -3.96
CA ASP A 152 -15.55 -17.74 -4.15
C ASP A 152 -15.88 -18.53 -5.41
N TYR A 153 -14.92 -18.59 -6.33
CA TYR A 153 -15.09 -19.22 -7.64
C TYR A 153 -14.46 -20.62 -7.65
N LEU A 154 -15.28 -21.61 -7.99
CA LEU A 154 -14.83 -22.96 -8.21
C LEU A 154 -14.86 -23.26 -9.71
N PHE A 155 -13.72 -23.69 -10.22
CA PHE A 155 -13.58 -24.10 -11.61
C PHE A 155 -13.56 -25.63 -11.69
N SER A 156 -14.49 -26.21 -12.46
CA SER A 156 -14.40 -27.57 -12.97
C SER A 156 -14.08 -27.51 -14.45
N ASP A 157 -13.68 -28.65 -15.04
CA ASP A 157 -13.37 -28.73 -16.48
C ASP A 157 -14.56 -28.38 -17.38
N THR A 158 -15.78 -28.41 -16.87
CA THR A 158 -17.04 -28.19 -17.60
C THR A 158 -17.90 -27.05 -17.09
N ASP A 159 -17.75 -26.66 -15.81
CA ASP A 159 -18.66 -25.71 -15.17
C ASP A 159 -17.92 -24.77 -14.25
N GLU A 160 -18.42 -23.54 -14.18
CA GLU A 160 -18.02 -22.51 -13.24
C GLU A 160 -19.13 -22.35 -12.18
N TYR A 161 -18.77 -22.55 -10.92
CA TYR A 161 -19.68 -22.34 -9.80
C TYR A 161 -19.14 -21.21 -8.94
N SER A 162 -20.01 -20.32 -8.49
CA SER A 162 -19.64 -19.31 -7.49
C SER A 162 -20.50 -19.45 -6.24
N TYR A 163 -19.84 -19.27 -5.09
CA TYR A 163 -20.50 -19.21 -3.79
C TYR A 163 -20.28 -17.84 -3.18
N LYS A 164 -21.36 -17.25 -2.67
CA LYS A 164 -21.34 -15.93 -2.06
C LYS A 164 -21.39 -16.02 -0.55
N HIS A 165 -20.43 -15.41 0.10
CA HIS A 165 -20.30 -15.41 1.54
C HIS A 165 -20.34 -13.98 2.08
N PRO A 166 -21.25 -13.67 3.02
CA PRO A 166 -21.27 -12.38 3.69
C PRO A 166 -20.14 -12.32 4.73
N LEU A 167 -19.16 -11.44 4.53
CA LEU A 167 -18.03 -11.23 5.42
C LEU A 167 -18.11 -9.85 6.06
N ASN A 168 -17.81 -9.77 7.36
CA ASN A 168 -17.62 -8.48 8.02
C ASN A 168 -16.35 -7.82 7.48
N THR A 169 -16.45 -6.52 7.23
CA THR A 169 -15.33 -5.70 6.75
C THR A 169 -15.31 -4.40 7.55
N VAL A 170 -14.13 -4.05 8.03
CA VAL A 170 -13.85 -2.73 8.61
C VAL A 170 -12.90 -2.01 7.68
N ASN A 171 -13.34 -0.88 7.17
CA ASN A 171 -12.55 0.00 6.30
C ASN A 171 -12.05 1.18 7.12
N VAL A 172 -10.79 1.54 6.94
CA VAL A 172 -10.16 2.73 7.53
C VAL A 172 -9.58 3.57 6.42
N ALA A 173 -10.17 4.75 6.20
CA ALA A 173 -9.70 5.76 5.28
C ALA A 173 -9.04 6.91 6.06
N SER A 174 -7.87 7.35 5.65
CA SER A 174 -7.05 8.31 6.37
C SER A 174 -6.48 9.38 5.43
N TRP A 175 -6.56 10.64 5.88
CA TRP A 175 -6.04 11.81 5.16
C TRP A 175 -4.91 12.45 5.97
N PHE A 176 -3.76 12.57 5.34
CA PHE A 176 -2.58 13.16 5.92
C PHE A 176 -2.21 14.46 5.22
N GLU A 177 -1.73 15.42 5.99
CA GLU A 177 -1.04 16.60 5.50
C GLU A 177 0.41 16.51 5.95
N VAL A 178 1.33 16.51 5.00
CA VAL A 178 2.77 16.41 5.27
C VAL A 178 3.47 17.63 4.72
N ASN A 179 4.08 18.42 5.59
CA ASN A 179 4.67 19.71 5.25
C ASN A 179 6.17 19.71 5.55
N ASP A 180 6.96 20.09 4.56
CA ASP A 180 8.41 20.28 4.64
C ASP A 180 8.84 21.75 4.46
N GLY A 181 7.89 22.69 4.54
CA GLY A 181 8.08 24.12 4.36
C GLY A 181 7.75 24.63 2.96
N ASP A 182 7.89 23.81 1.92
CA ASP A 182 7.69 24.22 0.52
C ASP A 182 6.31 23.78 -0.02
N TRP A 183 5.82 22.63 0.41
CA TRP A 183 4.64 21.97 -0.13
C TRP A 183 3.79 21.32 0.96
N LYS A 184 2.47 21.38 0.81
CA LYS A 184 1.47 20.81 1.73
C LYS A 184 0.45 19.96 0.97
N PRO A 185 0.82 18.79 0.46
CA PRO A 185 -0.14 17.93 -0.21
C PRO A 185 -1.10 17.31 0.80
N VAL A 186 -2.29 17.01 0.33
CA VAL A 186 -3.20 16.10 1.04
C VAL A 186 -2.95 14.70 0.51
N LEU A 187 -2.57 13.81 1.39
CA LEU A 187 -2.23 12.43 1.10
C LEU A 187 -3.34 11.53 1.64
N PHE A 188 -3.74 10.57 0.84
CA PHE A 188 -4.83 9.65 1.16
C PHE A 188 -4.35 8.20 1.16
N CYS A 189 -4.91 7.39 2.05
CA CYS A 189 -4.82 5.95 1.99
C CYS A 189 -6.06 5.30 2.58
N GLU A 190 -6.39 4.12 2.07
CA GLU A 190 -7.54 3.33 2.48
C GLU A 190 -7.13 1.87 2.63
N HIS A 191 -7.51 1.28 3.74
CA HIS A 191 -7.17 -0.11 4.06
C HIS A 191 -8.37 -0.84 4.66
N ASN A 192 -8.49 -2.12 4.33
CA ASN A 192 -9.58 -2.97 4.79
C ASN A 192 -9.07 -4.10 5.67
N LEU A 193 -9.80 -4.37 6.75
CA LEU A 193 -9.73 -5.58 7.55
C LEU A 193 -11.03 -6.36 7.34
N MET A 194 -10.94 -7.64 7.05
CA MET A 194 -12.09 -8.48 6.71
C MET A 194 -12.02 -9.81 7.48
N ASP A 195 -13.19 -10.43 7.71
CA ASP A 195 -13.26 -11.80 8.22
C ASP A 195 -12.28 -12.71 7.48
N GLY A 196 -11.62 -13.60 8.20
CA GLY A 196 -10.79 -14.64 7.59
C GLY A 196 -11.68 -15.63 6.85
N PHE A 197 -11.35 -15.94 5.60
CA PHE A 197 -12.07 -16.91 4.80
C PHE A 197 -11.12 -17.97 4.27
N ASP A 198 -11.48 -19.22 4.42
CA ASP A 198 -10.77 -20.36 3.85
C ASP A 198 -11.78 -21.34 3.28
N SER A 199 -11.52 -21.85 2.07
CA SER A 199 -12.36 -22.83 1.43
C SER A 199 -11.56 -24.00 0.89
N LYS A 200 -12.19 -25.16 0.86
CA LYS A 200 -11.62 -26.40 0.35
C LYS A 200 -12.65 -27.15 -0.48
N THR A 201 -12.23 -27.61 -1.64
CA THR A 201 -13.01 -28.45 -2.52
C THR A 201 -12.40 -29.85 -2.55
N ASP A 202 -13.19 -30.85 -2.18
CA ASP A 202 -12.83 -32.25 -2.27
C ASP A 202 -13.74 -32.97 -3.28
N PHE A 203 -13.22 -33.92 -4.04
CA PHE A 203 -14.01 -34.75 -4.93
C PHE A 203 -14.29 -36.10 -4.25
N ASN A 204 -15.58 -36.37 -3.97
CA ASN A 204 -16.03 -37.64 -3.44
C ASN A 204 -16.26 -38.64 -4.59
N PHE A 205 -15.29 -39.53 -4.80
CA PHE A 205 -15.31 -40.51 -5.86
C PHE A 205 -16.49 -41.53 -5.74
N TRP A 206 -16.94 -41.79 -4.54
CA TRP A 206 -18.00 -42.77 -4.29
C TRP A 206 -19.38 -42.22 -4.65
N GLU A 207 -19.58 -40.92 -4.43
CA GLU A 207 -20.83 -40.25 -4.72
C GLU A 207 -20.79 -39.48 -6.05
N ASN A 208 -19.63 -39.45 -6.73
CA ASN A 208 -19.40 -38.66 -7.94
C ASN A 208 -19.82 -37.20 -7.76
N LYS A 209 -19.43 -36.63 -6.60
CA LYS A 209 -19.87 -35.30 -6.16
C LYS A 209 -18.69 -34.48 -5.71
N ILE A 210 -18.73 -33.18 -6.04
CA ILE A 210 -17.83 -32.16 -5.47
C ILE A 210 -18.39 -31.75 -4.11
N GLU A 211 -17.58 -31.85 -3.07
CA GLU A 211 -17.87 -31.36 -1.73
C GLU A 211 -17.14 -30.04 -1.52
N TYR A 212 -17.92 -29.01 -1.22
CA TYR A 212 -17.40 -27.69 -0.91
C TYR A 212 -17.54 -27.42 0.59
N ASN A 213 -16.42 -27.19 1.23
CA ASN A 213 -16.34 -26.86 2.66
C ASN A 213 -15.66 -25.49 2.81
N TYR A 214 -16.16 -24.69 3.74
CA TYR A 214 -15.56 -23.40 4.04
C TYR A 214 -15.56 -23.13 5.53
N THR A 215 -14.68 -22.25 5.98
CA THR A 215 -14.62 -21.71 7.34
C THR A 215 -14.51 -20.20 7.28
N ILE A 216 -15.21 -19.54 8.21
CA ILE A 216 -15.13 -18.09 8.41
C ILE A 216 -14.54 -17.85 9.80
N ASP A 217 -13.39 -17.18 9.85
CA ASP A 217 -12.83 -16.66 11.10
C ASP A 217 -13.33 -15.23 11.30
N THR A 218 -14.35 -15.10 12.14
CA THR A 218 -15.10 -13.85 12.29
C THR A 218 -14.30 -12.83 13.06
N LEU A 219 -14.24 -11.59 12.52
CA LEU A 219 -13.61 -10.44 13.16
C LEU A 219 -14.26 -10.13 14.52
N GLU A 220 -13.41 -9.90 15.50
CA GLU A 220 -13.79 -9.39 16.81
C GLU A 220 -13.28 -7.95 16.99
N LEU A 221 -13.86 -7.22 17.93
CA LEU A 221 -13.43 -5.85 18.25
C LEU A 221 -11.93 -5.74 18.59
N LYS A 222 -11.35 -6.78 19.21
CA LYS A 222 -9.91 -6.84 19.50
C LYS A 222 -9.05 -6.80 18.22
N ASP A 223 -9.55 -7.37 17.12
CA ASP A 223 -8.82 -7.41 15.86
C ASP A 223 -8.78 -6.03 15.21
N VAL A 224 -9.84 -5.22 15.44
CA VAL A 224 -9.86 -3.81 15.01
C VAL A 224 -8.79 -2.98 15.73
N TYR A 225 -8.58 -3.19 17.05
CA TYR A 225 -7.49 -2.51 17.76
C TYR A 225 -6.10 -3.03 17.38
N ASN A 226 -5.95 -4.33 17.12
CA ASN A 226 -4.71 -4.89 16.56
C ASN A 226 -4.41 -4.30 15.18
N TYR A 227 -5.47 -4.03 14.41
CA TYR A 227 -5.35 -3.39 13.11
C TYR A 227 -4.89 -1.93 13.22
N ALA A 228 -5.31 -1.19 14.26
CA ALA A 228 -4.78 0.15 14.55
C ALA A 228 -3.26 0.15 14.74
N VAL A 229 -2.71 -0.88 15.44
CA VAL A 229 -1.24 -1.05 15.57
C VAL A 229 -0.59 -1.27 14.20
N TYR A 230 -1.18 -2.11 13.37
CA TYR A 230 -0.69 -2.36 12.02
C TYR A 230 -0.71 -1.09 11.16
N LEU A 231 -1.83 -0.36 11.17
CA LEU A 231 -2.00 0.88 10.41
C LEU A 231 -1.01 1.95 10.87
N GLY A 232 -0.82 2.12 12.18
CA GLY A 232 0.15 3.09 12.70
C GLY A 232 1.56 2.84 12.15
N LYS A 233 2.04 1.60 12.16
CA LYS A 233 3.34 1.23 11.59
C LYS A 233 3.40 1.40 10.06
N LEU A 234 2.32 1.08 9.38
CA LEU A 234 2.21 1.23 7.93
C LEU A 234 2.27 2.70 7.53
N TYR A 235 1.53 3.56 8.24
CA TYR A 235 1.52 5.00 8.00
C TYR A 235 2.88 5.65 8.31
N ALA A 236 3.60 5.17 9.32
CA ALA A 236 4.97 5.59 9.57
C ALA A 236 5.89 5.27 8.39
N ALA A 237 5.78 4.06 7.83
CA ALA A 237 6.52 3.67 6.63
C ALA A 237 6.18 4.58 5.44
N TYR A 238 4.90 4.81 5.17
CA TYR A 238 4.44 5.67 4.10
C TYR A 238 4.92 7.12 4.26
N THR A 239 4.85 7.65 5.48
CA THR A 239 5.33 9.01 5.78
C THR A 239 6.84 9.12 5.53
N TYR A 240 7.61 8.16 6.00
CA TYR A 240 9.06 8.18 5.78
C TYR A 240 9.42 8.05 4.30
N ASP A 241 8.77 7.15 3.58
CA ASP A 241 8.96 6.98 2.13
C ASP A 241 8.58 8.26 1.38
N TYR A 242 7.51 8.95 1.79
CA TYR A 242 7.14 10.26 1.24
C TYR A 242 8.23 11.30 1.48
N MET A 243 8.76 11.41 2.70
CA MET A 243 9.87 12.33 3.03
C MET A 243 11.11 12.08 2.17
N MET A 244 11.49 10.82 2.01
CA MET A 244 12.63 10.41 1.17
C MET A 244 12.38 10.73 -0.31
N ASN A 245 11.20 10.40 -0.82
CA ASN A 245 10.85 10.64 -2.22
C ASN A 245 10.70 12.14 -2.54
N SER A 246 10.20 12.96 -1.60
CA SER A 246 10.17 14.42 -1.73
C SER A 246 11.59 14.98 -1.92
N TYR A 247 12.56 14.53 -1.12
CA TYR A 247 13.96 14.91 -1.31
C TYR A 247 14.50 14.47 -2.68
N VAL A 248 14.24 13.22 -3.07
CA VAL A 248 14.67 12.68 -4.37
C VAL A 248 14.09 13.52 -5.51
N GLY A 249 12.79 13.84 -5.44
CA GLY A 249 12.10 14.66 -6.45
C GLY A 249 12.71 16.06 -6.59
N LYS A 250 12.97 16.75 -5.46
CA LYS A 250 13.63 18.07 -5.46
C LYS A 250 15.03 18.01 -6.11
N GLU A 251 15.80 16.97 -5.82
CA GLU A 251 17.14 16.80 -6.42
C GLU A 251 17.05 16.47 -7.92
N LEU A 252 16.10 15.64 -8.34
CA LEU A 252 15.88 15.33 -9.75
C LEU A 252 15.43 16.55 -10.55
N GLN A 253 14.57 17.41 -10.00
CA GLN A 253 14.16 18.68 -10.63
C GLN A 253 15.37 19.59 -10.91
N LYS A 254 16.31 19.70 -9.95
CA LYS A 254 17.57 20.45 -10.17
C LYS A 254 18.39 19.90 -11.33
N MET A 255 18.25 18.61 -11.64
CA MET A 255 18.93 17.94 -12.75
C MET A 255 18.11 17.94 -14.05
N SER A 256 16.94 18.65 -14.07
CA SER A 256 16.00 18.70 -15.21
C SER A 256 15.41 17.34 -15.60
N TYR A 257 15.27 16.42 -14.64
CA TYR A 257 14.53 15.16 -14.82
C TYR A 257 13.03 15.41 -14.72
N GLY A 258 12.26 14.97 -15.72
CA GLY A 258 10.80 15.16 -15.79
C GLY A 258 9.96 14.02 -15.21
N TYR A 259 10.59 12.98 -14.67
CA TYR A 259 9.90 11.78 -14.13
C TYR A 259 10.66 11.21 -12.93
N GLN A 260 9.90 10.76 -11.93
CA GLN A 260 10.45 10.14 -10.73
C GLN A 260 9.76 8.78 -10.51
N ILE A 261 10.58 7.75 -10.24
CA ILE A 261 10.09 6.47 -9.76
C ILE A 261 10.11 6.49 -8.24
N MET A 262 8.98 6.18 -7.63
CA MET A 262 8.87 6.15 -6.18
C MET A 262 9.61 4.95 -5.58
N LEU A 263 10.20 5.15 -4.42
CA LEU A 263 11.00 4.16 -3.70
C LEU A 263 10.42 3.94 -2.31
N CYS A 264 10.51 2.70 -1.82
CA CYS A 264 10.25 2.33 -0.45
C CYS A 264 11.52 1.86 0.23
N TYR A 265 11.67 2.18 1.51
CA TYR A 265 12.79 1.76 2.33
C TYR A 265 12.35 0.83 3.45
N ASP A 266 13.02 -0.32 3.57
CA ASP A 266 12.85 -1.25 4.68
C ASP A 266 13.98 -1.03 5.70
N PRO A 267 13.71 -0.46 6.88
CA PRO A 267 14.75 -0.13 7.88
C PRO A 267 15.38 -1.37 8.51
N TYR A 268 14.64 -2.50 8.58
CA TYR A 268 15.13 -3.75 9.16
C TYR A 268 16.09 -4.47 8.23
N LYS A 269 15.79 -4.48 6.93
CA LYS A 269 16.64 -5.09 5.89
C LYS A 269 17.66 -4.11 5.32
N LYS A 270 17.52 -2.81 5.63
CA LYS A 270 18.30 -1.71 5.04
C LYS A 270 18.30 -1.73 3.52
N GLN A 271 17.11 -1.98 2.93
CA GLN A 271 16.95 -2.16 1.50
C GLN A 271 16.00 -1.14 0.90
N LEU A 272 16.38 -0.62 -0.27
CA LEU A 272 15.53 0.19 -1.14
C LEU A 272 14.92 -0.69 -2.22
N ARG A 273 13.59 -0.64 -2.37
CA ARG A 273 12.84 -1.24 -3.47
C ARG A 273 12.04 -0.18 -4.21
N TYR A 274 11.61 -0.47 -5.40
CA TYR A 274 10.61 0.36 -6.08
C TYR A 274 9.24 0.14 -5.42
N ALA A 275 8.46 1.22 -5.35
CA ALA A 275 7.09 1.15 -4.87
C ALA A 275 6.22 0.38 -5.87
N GLU A 276 5.32 -0.44 -5.36
CA GLU A 276 4.25 -1.09 -6.11
C GLU A 276 2.99 -0.21 -6.07
N GLU A 277 1.98 -0.53 -6.88
CA GLU A 277 0.78 0.31 -7.08
C GLU A 277 0.06 0.71 -5.78
N ASN A 278 0.12 -0.14 -4.74
CA ASN A 278 -0.55 0.10 -3.47
C ASN A 278 0.43 0.41 -2.32
N ASP A 279 1.68 0.70 -2.63
CA ASP A 279 2.68 1.08 -1.65
C ASP A 279 2.70 2.60 -1.46
N GLY A 280 2.17 3.07 -0.36
CA GLY A 280 2.27 4.47 0.01
C GLY A 280 0.95 5.23 -0.03
N PHE A 281 1.07 6.53 0.16
CA PHE A 281 -0.04 7.46 0.03
C PHE A 281 -0.34 7.78 -1.42
N VAL A 282 -1.62 8.08 -1.68
CA VAL A 282 -2.08 8.70 -2.93
C VAL A 282 -2.23 10.20 -2.66
N GLU A 283 -1.61 11.04 -3.48
CA GLU A 283 -1.81 12.49 -3.42
C GLU A 283 -3.15 12.85 -4.05
N ILE A 284 -3.96 13.63 -3.33
CA ILE A 284 -5.26 14.13 -3.80
C ILE A 284 -5.16 15.63 -4.02
N GLU A 285 -5.64 16.09 -5.20
CA GLU A 285 -5.71 17.50 -5.59
C GLU A 285 -6.87 18.25 -4.90
#